data_10cc1298b0ed797afb2da2e3dbc09d67
#
_entry.id   10cc1298b0ed797afb2da2e3dbc09d67
#
_cell.length_a   1.000
_cell.length_b   1.000
_cell.length_c   1.000
_cell.angle_alpha   90.00
_cell.angle_beta   90.00
_cell.angle_gamma   90.00
#
_symmetry.space_group_name_H-M   'P 1'
#
loop_
_entity.id
_entity.type
_entity.pdbx_description
1 polymer ?
#
loop_
_entity_poly.entity_id
_entity_poly.type
_entity_poly.pdbx_seq_one_letter_code
_entity_poly.pdbx_strand_id
1 'polypeptide(L)'
;HELAEKEGLSGCFIGGHPMAGSERVGFANSRASLLENAYYILTPSDQVPRERIREFSELVRSLGAIPLVLDYRQHDYITAAVSHLPHVIASSLVNLVRDSDSADGLMKMIAAGGFKDITRIASSSTVMWQQICLTNSVNISDLLGQYIKNLQKVKAEIDGGDEEELYTFFDGARRYRDSFIEASSGPIKKVYTINVEIPDEAGSLASVATLLALNGISIKNIGITHNREVEEGVLRIEFYEPEAIEKAASLLS
;
A
#
# COMPACT_ATOMS: atom_id res chain seq x y z
N HIS A 1 -18.40 -17.99 2.57
CA HIS A 1 -19.57 -17.91 3.47
C HIS A 1 -20.77 -18.63 2.87
N GLU A 2 -21.22 -18.28 1.69
CA GLU A 2 -22.39 -18.90 1.04
C GLU A 2 -22.25 -20.43 0.91
N LEU A 3 -21.05 -20.91 0.55
CA LEU A 3 -20.77 -22.35 0.49
C LEU A 3 -20.77 -22.98 1.89
N ALA A 4 -20.14 -22.32 2.87
CA ALA A 4 -20.11 -22.80 4.25
C ALA A 4 -21.52 -22.87 4.86
N GLU A 5 -22.37 -21.91 4.57
CA GLU A 5 -23.78 -21.93 4.97
C GLU A 5 -24.54 -23.11 4.34
N LYS A 6 -24.37 -23.30 3.03
CA LYS A 6 -25.00 -24.40 2.30
C LYS A 6 -24.58 -25.78 2.83
N GLU A 7 -23.32 -25.91 3.26
CA GLU A 7 -22.78 -27.15 3.84
C GLU A 7 -23.04 -27.30 5.35
N GLY A 8 -23.81 -26.37 5.96
CA GLY A 8 -24.14 -26.41 7.39
C GLY A 8 -22.97 -26.05 8.33
N LEU A 9 -21.95 -25.34 7.85
CA LEU A 9 -20.74 -25.01 8.59
C LEU A 9 -20.80 -23.63 9.26
N SER A 10 -21.92 -22.92 9.20
CA SER A 10 -22.04 -21.54 9.72
C SER A 10 -21.69 -21.40 11.20
N GLY A 11 -21.86 -22.45 12.01
CA GLY A 11 -21.51 -22.44 13.44
C GLY A 11 -20.01 -22.48 13.75
N CYS A 12 -19.15 -22.78 12.76
CA CYS A 12 -17.72 -22.97 12.96
C CYS A 12 -16.85 -22.31 11.88
N PHE A 13 -17.43 -21.63 10.90
CA PHE A 13 -16.67 -21.02 9.80
C PHE A 13 -16.29 -19.58 10.12
N ILE A 14 -14.99 -19.31 10.09
CA ILE A 14 -14.42 -17.96 10.16
C ILE A 14 -13.49 -17.81 8.96
N GLY A 15 -13.84 -16.92 8.03
CA GLY A 15 -12.93 -16.54 6.96
C GLY A 15 -11.75 -15.72 7.51
N GLY A 16 -10.56 -15.90 6.93
CA GLY A 16 -9.37 -15.19 7.34
C GLY A 16 -8.61 -14.64 6.14
N HIS A 17 -8.27 -13.33 6.17
CA HIS A 17 -7.53 -12.67 5.10
C HIS A 17 -6.43 -11.77 5.69
N PRO A 18 -5.16 -12.20 5.67
CA PRO A 18 -4.06 -11.32 6.01
C PRO A 18 -3.87 -10.29 4.89
N MET A 19 -4.00 -9.01 5.24
CA MET A 19 -3.74 -7.88 4.31
C MET A 19 -2.23 -7.68 4.18
N ALA A 20 -1.54 -8.74 3.77
CA ALA A 20 -0.09 -8.80 3.63
C ALA A 20 0.25 -9.66 2.41
N GLY A 21 1.32 -9.30 1.72
CA GLY A 21 1.76 -10.04 0.55
C GLY A 21 2.93 -9.36 -0.15
N SER A 22 3.42 -10.03 -1.15
CA SER A 22 4.40 -9.50 -2.09
C SER A 22 4.05 -9.96 -3.50
N GLU A 23 4.63 -9.33 -4.50
CA GLU A 23 4.48 -9.72 -5.90
C GLU A 23 5.14 -11.07 -6.23
N ARG A 24 5.94 -11.61 -5.29
CA ARG A 24 6.65 -12.88 -5.45
C ARG A 24 5.75 -14.04 -5.07
N VAL A 25 5.76 -15.09 -5.86
CA VAL A 25 4.89 -16.26 -5.72
C VAL A 25 5.67 -17.43 -5.10
N GLY A 26 4.95 -18.28 -4.38
CA GLY A 26 5.45 -19.56 -3.88
C GLY A 26 6.04 -19.52 -2.47
N PHE A 27 6.05 -20.68 -1.83
CA PHE A 27 6.47 -20.85 -0.43
C PHE A 27 7.90 -20.37 -0.15
N ALA A 28 8.80 -20.48 -1.10
CA ALA A 28 10.18 -20.00 -0.97
C ALA A 28 10.31 -18.49 -0.69
N ASN A 29 9.25 -17.73 -0.98
CA ASN A 29 9.17 -16.30 -0.72
C ASN A 29 8.37 -15.95 0.54
N SER A 30 7.86 -16.94 1.28
CA SER A 30 7.16 -16.70 2.53
C SER A 30 8.13 -16.30 3.64
N ARG A 31 7.70 -15.35 4.48
CA ARG A 31 8.46 -14.87 5.63
C ARG A 31 7.49 -14.60 6.77
N ALA A 32 7.84 -14.96 8.00
CA ALA A 32 7.03 -14.68 9.19
C ALA A 32 6.77 -13.16 9.34
N SER A 33 7.77 -12.34 9.01
CA SER A 33 7.66 -10.87 9.07
C SER A 33 6.61 -10.27 8.14
N LEU A 34 6.08 -11.00 7.16
CA LEU A 34 4.97 -10.51 6.33
C LEU A 34 3.70 -10.27 7.14
N LEU A 35 3.50 -10.99 8.24
CA LEU A 35 2.32 -10.83 9.11
C LEU A 35 2.53 -9.76 10.17
N GLU A 36 3.76 -9.38 10.48
CA GLU A 36 4.07 -8.41 11.52
C GLU A 36 3.43 -7.06 11.23
N ASN A 37 2.57 -6.61 12.15
CA ASN A 37 1.82 -5.36 12.03
C ASN A 37 0.87 -5.28 10.82
N ALA A 38 0.60 -6.38 10.13
CA ALA A 38 -0.42 -6.43 9.09
C ALA A 38 -1.80 -6.60 9.69
N TYR A 39 -2.80 -5.96 9.09
CA TYR A 39 -4.19 -6.29 9.42
C TYR A 39 -4.49 -7.71 8.96
N TYR A 40 -5.10 -8.48 9.85
CA TYR A 40 -5.64 -9.79 9.53
C TYR A 40 -7.15 -9.73 9.69
N ILE A 41 -7.86 -9.70 8.57
CA ILE A 41 -9.32 -9.58 8.59
C ILE A 41 -9.93 -10.93 8.90
N LEU A 42 -10.82 -10.95 9.89
CA LEU A 42 -11.62 -12.10 10.27
C LEU A 42 -13.07 -11.84 9.89
N THR A 43 -13.64 -12.76 9.15
CA THR A 43 -15.06 -12.70 8.73
C THR A 43 -15.79 -13.89 9.32
N PRO A 44 -16.23 -13.84 10.59
CA PRO A 44 -17.02 -14.92 11.17
C PRO A 44 -18.41 -15.00 10.53
N SER A 45 -18.94 -16.21 10.40
CA SER A 45 -20.36 -16.40 10.13
C SER A 45 -21.19 -16.00 11.36
N ASP A 46 -22.42 -15.59 11.13
CA ASP A 46 -23.32 -15.04 12.18
C ASP A 46 -23.57 -16.00 13.35
N GLN A 47 -23.44 -17.31 13.12
CA GLN A 47 -23.67 -18.36 14.10
C GLN A 47 -22.42 -18.73 14.91
N VAL A 48 -21.26 -18.14 14.61
CA VAL A 48 -20.03 -18.43 15.36
C VAL A 48 -20.08 -17.78 16.74
N PRO A 49 -19.85 -18.54 17.84
CA PRO A 49 -19.82 -17.98 19.17
C PRO A 49 -18.73 -16.90 19.33
N ARG A 50 -19.05 -15.80 20.02
CA ARG A 50 -18.12 -14.68 20.26
C ARG A 50 -16.81 -15.12 20.91
N GLU A 51 -16.85 -16.15 21.74
CA GLU A 51 -15.67 -16.74 22.39
C GLU A 51 -14.69 -17.29 21.34
N ARG A 52 -15.17 -18.01 20.32
CA ARG A 52 -14.33 -18.52 19.23
C ARG A 52 -13.71 -17.41 18.40
N ILE A 53 -14.45 -16.32 18.17
CA ILE A 53 -13.92 -15.15 17.47
C ILE A 53 -12.79 -14.52 18.29
N ARG A 54 -12.96 -14.43 19.62
CA ARG A 54 -11.93 -13.90 20.53
C ARG A 54 -10.69 -14.78 20.54
N GLU A 55 -10.84 -16.10 20.72
CA GLU A 55 -9.74 -17.07 20.69
C GLU A 55 -8.93 -16.96 19.39
N PHE A 56 -9.62 -16.90 18.25
CA PHE A 56 -8.94 -16.77 16.97
C PHE A 56 -8.25 -15.40 16.79
N SER A 57 -8.86 -14.33 17.32
CA SER A 57 -8.23 -13.01 17.36
C SER A 57 -6.95 -12.99 18.21
N GLU A 58 -6.92 -13.73 19.33
CA GLU A 58 -5.73 -13.87 20.17
C GLU A 58 -4.63 -14.66 19.45
N LEU A 59 -5.00 -15.73 18.74
CA LEU A 59 -4.07 -16.45 17.88
C LEU A 59 -3.44 -15.52 16.82
N VAL A 60 -4.25 -14.72 16.13
CA VAL A 60 -3.78 -13.75 15.12
C VAL A 60 -2.80 -12.74 15.75
N ARG A 61 -3.09 -12.24 16.95
CA ARG A 61 -2.15 -11.35 17.69
C ARG A 61 -0.83 -12.05 18.04
N SER A 62 -0.89 -13.33 18.40
CA SER A 62 0.33 -14.09 18.71
C SER A 62 1.25 -14.27 17.49
N LEU A 63 0.71 -14.15 16.28
CA LEU A 63 1.47 -14.14 15.02
C LEU A 63 2.06 -12.77 14.68
N GLY A 64 1.86 -11.75 15.54
CA GLY A 64 2.29 -10.39 15.30
C GLY A 64 1.37 -9.57 14.39
N ALA A 65 0.23 -10.12 13.96
CA ALA A 65 -0.77 -9.45 13.14
C ALA A 65 -1.86 -8.78 13.98
N ILE A 66 -2.66 -7.91 13.35
CA ILE A 66 -3.71 -7.13 13.98
C ILE A 66 -5.06 -7.64 13.49
N PRO A 67 -5.81 -8.34 14.35
CA PRO A 67 -7.11 -8.83 13.96
C PRO A 67 -8.11 -7.68 13.79
N LEU A 68 -8.82 -7.69 12.67
CA LEU A 68 -9.94 -6.81 12.37
C LEU A 68 -11.15 -7.69 12.00
N VAL A 69 -12.22 -7.59 12.79
CA VAL A 69 -13.44 -8.36 12.54
C VAL A 69 -14.39 -7.55 11.69
N LEU A 70 -14.77 -8.08 10.54
CA LEU A 70 -15.71 -7.46 9.59
C LEU A 70 -16.77 -8.49 9.14
N ASP A 71 -17.91 -7.99 8.66
CA ASP A 71 -18.80 -8.78 7.81
C ASP A 71 -18.13 -9.11 6.48
N TYR A 72 -18.37 -10.30 5.92
CA TYR A 72 -17.68 -10.74 4.70
C TYR A 72 -18.07 -9.92 3.46
N ARG A 73 -19.29 -9.38 3.38
CA ARG A 73 -19.70 -8.51 2.28
C ARG A 73 -19.02 -7.15 2.37
N GLN A 74 -18.88 -6.63 3.59
CA GLN A 74 -18.12 -5.41 3.85
C GLN A 74 -16.64 -5.61 3.51
N HIS A 75 -16.04 -6.74 3.89
CA HIS A 75 -14.68 -7.12 3.50
C HIS A 75 -14.52 -7.13 1.98
N ASP A 76 -15.41 -7.80 1.25
CA ASP A 76 -15.32 -7.93 -0.20
C ASP A 76 -15.45 -6.59 -0.92
N TYR A 77 -16.31 -5.70 -0.42
CA TYR A 77 -16.44 -4.33 -0.94
C TYR A 77 -15.18 -3.47 -0.65
N ILE A 78 -14.69 -3.50 0.58
CA ILE A 78 -13.48 -2.75 0.97
C ILE A 78 -12.27 -3.22 0.17
N THR A 79 -12.06 -4.53 0.05
CA THR A 79 -10.92 -5.08 -0.71
C THR A 79 -11.05 -4.77 -2.21
N ALA A 80 -12.28 -4.76 -2.74
CA ALA A 80 -12.50 -4.30 -4.11
C ALA A 80 -12.06 -2.84 -4.30
N ALA A 81 -12.36 -1.96 -3.34
CA ALA A 81 -12.03 -0.53 -3.44
C ALA A 81 -10.53 -0.24 -3.28
N VAL A 82 -9.87 -0.87 -2.28
CA VAL A 82 -8.49 -0.50 -1.90
C VAL A 82 -7.40 -1.40 -2.49
N SER A 83 -7.79 -2.53 -3.10
CA SER A 83 -6.86 -3.49 -3.68
C SER A 83 -7.21 -3.86 -5.12
N HIS A 84 -8.42 -4.35 -5.38
CA HIS A 84 -8.75 -4.92 -6.67
C HIS A 84 -8.89 -3.85 -7.77
N LEU A 85 -9.63 -2.80 -7.53
CA LEU A 85 -9.76 -1.68 -8.46
C LEU A 85 -8.41 -1.02 -8.79
N PRO A 86 -7.53 -0.73 -7.81
CA PRO A 86 -6.19 -0.23 -8.11
C PRO A 86 -5.39 -1.11 -9.07
N HIS A 87 -5.47 -2.44 -8.97
CA HIS A 87 -4.79 -3.33 -9.91
C HIS A 87 -5.39 -3.28 -11.32
N VAL A 88 -6.71 -3.18 -11.43
CA VAL A 88 -7.39 -3.00 -12.73
C VAL A 88 -6.96 -1.68 -13.37
N ILE A 89 -6.90 -0.59 -12.59
CA ILE A 89 -6.48 0.74 -13.05
C ILE A 89 -5.01 0.71 -13.50
N ALA A 90 -4.11 0.17 -12.70
CA ALA A 90 -2.69 0.07 -13.01
C ALA A 90 -2.46 -0.72 -14.31
N SER A 91 -3.13 -1.86 -14.46
CA SER A 91 -3.04 -2.69 -15.65
C SER A 91 -3.62 -2.00 -16.89
N SER A 92 -4.75 -1.30 -16.72
CA SER A 92 -5.37 -0.51 -17.79
C SER A 92 -4.46 0.63 -18.26
N LEU A 93 -3.82 1.33 -17.32
CA LEU A 93 -2.88 2.42 -17.63
C LEU A 93 -1.65 1.90 -18.38
N VAL A 94 -1.09 0.75 -17.98
CA VAL A 94 0.02 0.11 -18.73
C VAL A 94 -0.39 -0.27 -20.12
N ASN A 95 -1.57 -0.87 -20.28
CA ASN A 95 -2.08 -1.26 -21.60
C ASN A 95 -2.33 -0.03 -22.50
N LEU A 96 -2.89 1.05 -21.95
CA LEU A 96 -3.10 2.30 -22.68
C LEU A 96 -1.77 2.85 -23.22
N VAL A 97 -0.74 2.92 -22.39
CA VAL A 97 0.58 3.39 -22.80
C VAL A 97 1.20 2.47 -23.83
N ARG A 98 1.12 1.14 -23.66
CA ARG A 98 1.60 0.15 -24.63
C ARG A 98 0.94 0.33 -26.01
N ASP A 99 -0.38 0.48 -26.00
CA ASP A 99 -1.17 0.54 -27.25
C ASP A 99 -1.07 1.91 -27.95
N SER A 100 -0.62 2.94 -27.23
CA SER A 100 -0.40 4.30 -27.73
C SER A 100 1.06 4.59 -28.08
N ASP A 101 2.00 3.71 -27.72
CA ASP A 101 3.42 3.95 -27.91
C ASP A 101 3.82 3.84 -29.38
N SER A 102 4.82 4.63 -29.78
CA SER A 102 5.41 4.56 -31.11
C SER A 102 6.25 3.30 -31.30
N ALA A 103 6.56 2.98 -32.57
CA ALA A 103 7.45 1.85 -32.89
C ALA A 103 8.84 1.97 -32.22
N ASP A 104 9.29 3.20 -31.96
CA ASP A 104 10.56 3.49 -31.31
C ASP A 104 10.48 3.38 -29.77
N GLY A 105 9.28 3.14 -29.20
CA GLY A 105 9.09 2.95 -27.76
C GLY A 105 9.38 4.19 -26.92
N LEU A 106 9.07 5.38 -27.42
CA LEU A 106 9.38 6.66 -26.75
C LEU A 106 8.66 6.79 -25.40
N MET A 107 7.39 6.40 -25.31
CA MET A 107 6.66 6.46 -24.03
C MET A 107 7.29 5.51 -22.99
N LYS A 108 7.66 4.31 -23.41
CA LYS A 108 8.38 3.35 -22.56
C LYS A 108 9.73 3.90 -22.11
N MET A 109 10.45 4.56 -22.97
CA MET A 109 11.79 5.13 -22.69
C MET A 109 11.72 6.26 -21.68
N ILE A 110 10.73 7.17 -21.81
CA ILE A 110 10.57 8.32 -20.92
C ILE A 110 9.72 8.02 -19.66
N ALA A 111 9.18 6.81 -19.53
CA ALA A 111 8.43 6.42 -18.33
C ALA A 111 9.28 6.55 -17.07
N ALA A 112 8.96 7.57 -16.27
CA ALA A 112 9.71 7.96 -15.07
C ALA A 112 9.13 7.33 -13.79
N GLY A 113 9.65 7.74 -12.63
CA GLY A 113 9.31 7.18 -11.32
C GLY A 113 7.81 7.12 -11.04
N GLY A 114 7.08 8.23 -11.24
CA GLY A 114 5.63 8.27 -10.98
C GLY A 114 4.84 7.23 -11.75
N PHE A 115 5.12 7.02 -13.05
CA PHE A 115 4.47 5.98 -13.83
C PHE A 115 4.83 4.58 -13.30
N LYS A 116 6.12 4.33 -13.01
CA LYS A 116 6.60 3.05 -12.49
C LYS A 116 6.00 2.73 -11.12
N ASP A 117 5.87 3.73 -10.26
CA ASP A 117 5.32 3.54 -8.91
C ASP A 117 3.82 3.19 -8.97
N ILE A 118 3.02 3.93 -9.73
CA ILE A 118 1.58 3.67 -9.88
C ILE A 118 1.32 2.33 -10.55
N THR A 119 2.15 1.94 -11.52
CA THR A 119 1.95 0.72 -12.30
C THR A 119 2.70 -0.50 -11.78
N ARG A 120 3.47 -0.39 -10.71
CA ARG A 120 4.27 -1.48 -10.13
C ARG A 120 3.45 -2.76 -9.90
N ILE A 121 2.23 -2.60 -9.40
CA ILE A 121 1.32 -3.71 -9.10
C ILE A 121 0.79 -4.43 -10.35
N ALA A 122 0.89 -3.84 -11.53
CA ALA A 122 0.48 -4.49 -12.79
C ALA A 122 1.38 -5.69 -13.16
N SER A 123 2.55 -5.85 -12.52
CA SER A 123 3.45 -7.00 -12.71
C SER A 123 3.08 -8.24 -11.88
N SER A 124 1.93 -8.24 -11.22
CA SER A 124 1.44 -9.33 -10.38
C SER A 124 0.96 -10.54 -11.20
N SER A 125 0.70 -11.67 -10.53
CA SER A 125 0.26 -12.93 -11.18
C SER A 125 -1.03 -12.77 -11.97
N THR A 126 -0.98 -12.98 -13.27
CA THR A 126 -2.13 -12.85 -14.19
C THR A 126 -3.27 -13.80 -13.80
N VAL A 127 -2.94 -15.06 -13.47
CA VAL A 127 -3.95 -16.08 -13.12
C VAL A 127 -4.66 -15.70 -11.82
N MET A 128 -3.91 -15.25 -10.82
CA MET A 128 -4.49 -14.82 -9.54
C MET A 128 -5.45 -13.64 -9.74
N TRP A 129 -5.06 -12.63 -10.50
CA TRP A 129 -5.89 -11.45 -10.72
C TRP A 129 -7.11 -11.72 -11.60
N GLN A 130 -6.99 -12.64 -12.56
CA GLN A 130 -8.15 -13.16 -13.30
C GLN A 130 -9.18 -13.77 -12.33
N GLN A 131 -8.75 -14.62 -11.41
CA GLN A 131 -9.65 -15.25 -10.43
C GLN A 131 -10.25 -14.23 -9.45
N ILE A 132 -9.47 -13.28 -8.97
CA ILE A 132 -9.97 -12.20 -8.10
C ILE A 132 -11.08 -11.40 -8.82
N CYS A 133 -10.85 -11.01 -10.06
CA CYS A 133 -11.86 -10.26 -10.83
C CYS A 133 -13.14 -11.06 -11.06
N LEU A 134 -13.05 -12.38 -11.24
CA LEU A 134 -14.22 -13.25 -11.42
C LEU A 134 -14.97 -13.49 -10.11
N THR A 135 -14.26 -13.68 -9.00
CA THR A 135 -14.87 -14.04 -7.71
C THR A 135 -15.47 -12.84 -6.97
N ASN A 136 -14.94 -11.62 -7.17
CA ASN A 136 -15.48 -10.38 -6.61
C ASN A 136 -16.02 -9.43 -7.69
N SER A 137 -16.56 -9.98 -8.76
CA SER A 137 -16.93 -9.26 -9.98
C SER A 137 -17.96 -8.14 -9.75
N VAL A 138 -18.95 -8.37 -8.90
CA VAL A 138 -20.03 -7.41 -8.63
C VAL A 138 -19.48 -6.13 -8.02
N ASN A 139 -18.71 -6.24 -6.93
CA ASN A 139 -18.13 -5.08 -6.25
C ASN A 139 -17.11 -4.36 -7.13
N ILE A 140 -16.26 -5.11 -7.83
CA ILE A 140 -15.27 -4.52 -8.74
C ILE A 140 -15.94 -3.77 -9.89
N SER A 141 -16.97 -4.37 -10.49
CA SER A 141 -17.71 -3.75 -11.60
C SER A 141 -18.42 -2.47 -11.17
N ASP A 142 -19.07 -2.46 -10.00
CA ASP A 142 -19.73 -1.28 -9.47
C ASP A 142 -18.74 -0.14 -9.20
N LEU A 143 -17.65 -0.43 -8.48
CA LEU A 143 -16.60 0.56 -8.19
C LEU A 143 -15.91 1.06 -9.46
N LEU A 144 -15.66 0.19 -10.44
CA LEU A 144 -15.10 0.58 -11.72
C LEU A 144 -16.05 1.51 -12.48
N GLY A 145 -17.36 1.24 -12.42
CA GLY A 145 -18.38 2.13 -13.00
C GLY A 145 -18.37 3.51 -12.36
N GLN A 146 -18.23 3.60 -11.04
CA GLN A 146 -18.08 4.87 -10.32
C GLN A 146 -16.79 5.59 -10.72
N TYR A 147 -15.69 4.86 -10.81
CA TYR A 147 -14.40 5.42 -11.24
C TYR A 147 -14.44 5.97 -12.67
N ILE A 148 -15.08 5.26 -13.58
CA ILE A 148 -15.28 5.73 -14.97
C ILE A 148 -16.08 7.05 -15.00
N LYS A 149 -17.14 7.16 -14.20
CA LYS A 149 -17.93 8.41 -14.10
C LYS A 149 -17.09 9.57 -13.57
N ASN A 150 -16.24 9.30 -12.56
CA ASN A 150 -15.32 10.31 -12.03
C ASN A 150 -14.31 10.77 -13.10
N LEU A 151 -13.74 9.83 -13.87
CA LEU A 151 -12.83 10.18 -14.97
C LEU A 151 -13.53 10.98 -16.09
N GLN A 152 -14.77 10.66 -16.40
CA GLN A 152 -15.55 11.42 -17.37
C GLN A 152 -15.82 12.86 -16.91
N LYS A 153 -16.08 13.06 -15.58
CA LYS A 153 -16.21 14.39 -15.00
C LYS A 153 -14.91 15.17 -15.14
N VAL A 154 -13.79 14.60 -14.69
CA VAL A 154 -12.46 15.25 -14.78
C VAL A 154 -12.10 15.55 -16.23
N LYS A 155 -12.41 14.66 -17.16
CA LYS A 155 -12.20 14.91 -18.59
C LYS A 155 -12.98 16.16 -19.08
N ALA A 156 -14.24 16.30 -18.67
CA ALA A 156 -15.06 17.46 -19.04
C ALA A 156 -14.50 18.77 -18.44
N GLU A 157 -13.99 18.73 -17.23
CA GLU A 157 -13.34 19.87 -16.57
C GLU A 157 -12.03 20.28 -17.30
N ILE A 158 -11.24 19.30 -17.73
CA ILE A 158 -10.02 19.54 -18.57
C ILE A 158 -10.42 20.14 -19.92
N ASP A 159 -11.40 19.55 -20.61
CA ASP A 159 -11.86 20.02 -21.92
C ASP A 159 -12.46 21.43 -21.85
N GLY A 160 -13.11 21.78 -20.72
CA GLY A 160 -13.70 23.09 -20.43
C GLY A 160 -12.69 24.12 -19.89
N GLY A 161 -11.50 23.72 -19.51
CA GLY A 161 -10.52 24.61 -18.85
C GLY A 161 -10.98 25.10 -17.49
N ASP A 162 -11.72 24.30 -16.74
CA ASP A 162 -12.25 24.66 -15.42
C ASP A 162 -11.16 24.58 -14.34
N GLU A 163 -10.47 25.68 -14.12
CA GLU A 163 -9.35 25.77 -13.17
C GLU A 163 -9.79 25.49 -11.73
N GLU A 164 -10.96 25.97 -11.30
CA GLU A 164 -11.46 25.84 -9.93
C GLU A 164 -11.84 24.39 -9.60
N GLU A 165 -12.58 23.72 -10.49
CA GLU A 165 -12.94 22.31 -10.30
C GLU A 165 -11.72 21.39 -10.36
N LEU A 166 -10.77 21.64 -11.27
CA LEU A 166 -9.51 20.90 -11.32
C LEU A 166 -8.67 21.08 -10.06
N TYR A 167 -8.56 22.29 -9.56
CA TYR A 167 -7.88 22.54 -8.28
C TYR A 167 -8.55 21.76 -7.14
N THR A 168 -9.87 21.84 -7.04
CA THR A 168 -10.67 21.15 -6.02
C THR A 168 -10.51 19.64 -6.09
N PHE A 169 -10.48 19.07 -7.30
CA PHE A 169 -10.24 17.65 -7.51
C PHE A 169 -8.89 17.19 -6.95
N PHE A 170 -7.80 17.87 -7.30
CA PHE A 170 -6.47 17.49 -6.85
C PHE A 170 -6.26 17.77 -5.35
N ASP A 171 -6.75 18.91 -4.85
CA ASP A 171 -6.60 19.27 -3.44
C ASP A 171 -7.39 18.32 -2.52
N GLY A 172 -8.58 17.91 -2.92
CA GLY A 172 -9.36 16.90 -2.20
C GLY A 172 -8.64 15.56 -2.09
N ALA A 173 -8.06 15.10 -3.19
CA ALA A 173 -7.27 13.87 -3.22
C ALA A 173 -6.03 13.97 -2.34
N ARG A 174 -5.30 15.10 -2.42
CA ARG A 174 -4.13 15.38 -1.58
C ARG A 174 -4.49 15.34 -0.10
N ARG A 175 -5.50 16.08 0.33
CA ARG A 175 -5.93 16.14 1.74
C ARG A 175 -6.29 14.76 2.28
N TYR A 176 -7.05 13.97 1.50
CA TYR A 176 -7.42 12.63 1.91
C TYR A 176 -6.21 11.70 1.99
N ARG A 177 -5.27 11.79 1.05
CA ARG A 177 -4.02 11.01 1.07
C ARG A 177 -3.15 11.37 2.26
N ASP A 178 -3.03 12.65 2.59
CA ASP A 178 -2.26 13.14 3.74
C ASP A 178 -2.85 12.67 5.06
N SER A 179 -4.18 12.55 5.17
CA SER A 179 -4.86 12.03 6.37
C SER A 179 -4.50 10.57 6.70
N PHE A 180 -3.99 9.78 5.75
CA PHE A 180 -3.50 8.42 6.03
C PHE A 180 -2.25 8.42 6.92
N ILE A 181 -1.44 9.46 6.83
CA ILE A 181 -0.25 9.64 7.65
C ILE A 181 -0.67 10.00 9.08
N GLU A 182 -1.70 10.84 9.23
CA GLU A 182 -2.23 11.25 10.54
C GLU A 182 -3.04 10.12 11.20
N ALA A 183 -3.81 9.38 10.42
CA ALA A 183 -4.61 8.24 10.89
C ALA A 183 -3.79 6.99 11.21
N SER A 184 -2.47 7.02 11.02
CA SER A 184 -1.56 5.91 11.37
C SER A 184 -1.35 5.75 12.89
N SER A 185 -2.40 5.98 13.70
CA SER A 185 -2.58 5.35 15.02
C SER A 185 -2.90 3.84 14.91
N GLY A 186 -2.89 3.30 13.68
CA GLY A 186 -2.80 1.87 13.40
C GLY A 186 -1.38 1.35 13.63
N PRO A 187 -1.15 0.05 13.41
CA PRO A 187 0.10 -0.64 13.74
C PRO A 187 1.34 -0.17 12.98
N ILE A 188 1.20 0.66 11.98
CA ILE A 188 2.33 1.39 11.41
C ILE A 188 2.65 2.49 12.41
N LYS A 189 3.58 2.20 13.34
CA LYS A 189 4.15 3.20 14.23
C LYS A 189 4.54 4.42 13.40
N LYS A 190 4.23 5.63 13.91
CA LYS A 190 4.70 6.87 13.30
C LYS A 190 6.15 6.69 12.91
N VAL A 191 6.46 6.93 11.64
CA VAL A 191 7.82 6.84 11.16
C VAL A 191 8.40 8.24 11.31
N TYR A 192 9.37 8.36 12.16
CA TYR A 192 10.09 9.60 12.39
C TYR A 192 11.24 9.64 11.41
N THR A 193 11.19 10.56 10.44
CA THR A 193 12.10 10.59 9.29
C THR A 193 12.88 11.88 9.24
N ILE A 194 14.20 11.77 8.97
CA ILE A 194 15.02 12.89 8.52
C ILE A 194 15.58 12.58 7.13
N ASN A 195 15.81 13.64 6.34
CA ASN A 195 16.53 13.56 5.09
C ASN A 195 17.85 14.30 5.27
N VAL A 196 18.95 13.64 4.91
CA VAL A 196 20.30 14.17 5.07
C VAL A 196 20.99 14.11 3.71
N GLU A 197 21.54 15.23 3.26
CA GLU A 197 22.38 15.25 2.07
C GLU A 197 23.74 14.67 2.41
N ILE A 198 24.16 13.69 1.64
CA ILE A 198 25.46 13.03 1.81
C ILE A 198 26.20 12.99 0.47
N PRO A 199 27.54 13.14 0.46
CA PRO A 199 28.34 12.92 -0.73
C PRO A 199 28.15 11.48 -1.25
N ASP A 200 28.07 11.31 -2.56
CA ASP A 200 28.02 9.96 -3.18
C ASP A 200 29.41 9.36 -3.25
N GLU A 201 29.96 9.07 -2.07
CA GLU A 201 31.30 8.51 -1.90
C GLU A 201 31.27 7.22 -1.08
N ALA A 202 32.23 6.36 -1.32
CA ALA A 202 32.38 5.12 -0.55
C ALA A 202 32.63 5.44 0.93
N GLY A 203 31.73 4.98 1.80
CA GLY A 203 31.83 5.16 3.25
C GLY A 203 30.90 6.24 3.84
N SER A 204 30.32 7.14 3.04
CA SER A 204 29.41 8.19 3.53
C SER A 204 28.25 7.63 4.34
N LEU A 205 27.59 6.59 3.86
CA LEU A 205 26.50 5.88 4.56
C LEU A 205 26.99 5.21 5.85
N ALA A 206 28.18 4.59 5.82
CA ALA A 206 28.76 3.96 6.99
C ALA A 206 29.13 4.97 8.07
N SER A 207 29.62 6.15 7.69
CA SER A 207 29.95 7.24 8.60
C SER A 207 28.71 7.75 9.34
N VAL A 208 27.61 7.99 8.61
CA VAL A 208 26.33 8.43 9.20
C VAL A 208 25.78 7.35 10.15
N ALA A 209 25.73 6.10 9.71
CA ALA A 209 25.22 5.01 10.55
C ALA A 209 26.07 4.81 11.82
N THR A 210 27.40 4.91 11.70
CA THR A 210 28.32 4.79 12.85
C THR A 210 28.15 5.95 13.82
N LEU A 211 28.02 7.19 13.32
CA LEU A 211 27.79 8.37 14.15
C LEU A 211 26.51 8.26 14.99
N LEU A 212 25.41 7.84 14.35
CA LEU A 212 24.14 7.62 15.04
C LEU A 212 24.23 6.49 16.08
N ALA A 213 24.88 5.37 15.73
CA ALA A 213 25.04 4.24 16.64
C ALA A 213 25.89 4.59 17.88
N LEU A 214 26.98 5.34 17.70
CA LEU A 214 27.84 5.79 18.82
C LEU A 214 27.10 6.75 19.79
N ASN A 215 26.07 7.43 19.31
CA ASN A 215 25.22 8.32 20.12
C ASN A 215 23.95 7.63 20.62
N GLY A 216 23.85 6.30 20.52
CA GLY A 216 22.73 5.51 21.03
C GLY A 216 21.43 5.70 20.26
N ILE A 217 21.49 6.17 19.00
CA ILE A 217 20.31 6.38 18.15
C ILE A 217 20.12 5.13 17.28
N SER A 218 19.01 4.44 17.50
CA SER A 218 18.62 3.25 16.70
C SER A 218 17.96 3.65 15.41
N ILE A 219 18.51 3.17 14.28
CA ILE A 219 17.95 3.36 12.95
C ILE A 219 16.89 2.26 12.71
N LYS A 220 15.68 2.66 12.33
CA LYS A 220 14.60 1.74 11.94
C LYS A 220 14.75 1.31 10.48
N ASN A 221 15.03 2.27 9.62
CA ASN A 221 15.24 2.06 8.20
C ASN A 221 16.17 3.15 7.66
N ILE A 222 16.94 2.82 6.62
CA ILE A 222 17.83 3.75 5.95
C ILE A 222 17.80 3.46 4.45
N GLY A 223 17.66 4.51 3.64
CA GLY A 223 17.59 4.38 2.19
C GLY A 223 18.10 5.63 1.49
N ILE A 224 18.68 5.46 0.31
CA ILE A 224 19.11 6.56 -0.54
C ILE A 224 17.98 6.89 -1.50
N THR A 225 17.55 8.15 -1.49
CA THR A 225 16.60 8.70 -2.46
C THR A 225 17.41 9.54 -3.45
N HIS A 226 17.48 9.08 -4.70
CA HIS A 226 18.15 9.88 -5.74
C HIS A 226 17.24 11.04 -6.16
N ASN A 227 17.70 12.25 -5.95
CA ASN A 227 17.11 13.42 -6.59
C ASN A 227 17.83 13.62 -7.93
N ARG A 228 17.11 13.59 -9.06
CA ARG A 228 17.69 13.69 -10.41
C ARG A 228 18.28 15.08 -10.72
N GLU A 229 18.04 16.04 -9.86
CA GLU A 229 18.45 17.44 -10.07
C GLU A 229 19.75 17.82 -9.36
N VAL A 230 20.28 16.96 -8.48
CA VAL A 230 21.50 17.23 -7.71
C VAL A 230 22.35 15.97 -7.71
N GLU A 231 23.66 16.10 -7.97
CA GLU A 231 24.64 14.99 -7.96
C GLU A 231 24.88 14.40 -6.55
N GLU A 232 24.17 14.89 -5.53
CA GLU A 232 24.26 14.45 -4.15
C GLU A 232 23.14 13.48 -3.79
N GLY A 233 23.47 12.40 -3.10
CA GLY A 233 22.51 11.43 -2.61
C GLY A 233 21.78 11.95 -1.37
N VAL A 234 20.45 11.94 -1.37
CA VAL A 234 19.67 12.22 -0.16
C VAL A 234 19.45 10.93 0.60
N LEU A 235 20.01 10.85 1.80
CA LEU A 235 19.84 9.74 2.71
C LEU A 235 18.58 9.95 3.56
N ARG A 236 17.58 9.11 3.36
CA ARG A 236 16.39 9.07 4.20
C ARG A 236 16.62 8.09 5.35
N ILE A 237 16.52 8.59 6.59
CA ILE A 237 16.68 7.79 7.80
C ILE A 237 15.38 7.81 8.59
N GLU A 238 14.92 6.63 8.98
CA GLU A 238 13.71 6.45 9.78
C GLU A 238 14.07 5.96 11.19
N PHE A 239 13.43 6.54 12.20
CA PHE A 239 13.66 6.22 13.61
C PHE A 239 12.42 5.61 14.26
N TYR A 240 12.59 4.98 15.42
CA TYR A 240 11.52 4.42 16.24
C TYR A 240 10.84 5.46 17.13
N GLU A 241 11.54 6.54 17.51
CA GLU A 241 11.13 7.50 18.53
C GLU A 241 11.28 8.94 18.00
N PRO A 242 10.37 9.87 18.38
CA PRO A 242 10.41 11.26 17.93
C PRO A 242 11.66 12.00 18.42
N GLU A 243 12.13 11.68 19.62
CA GLU A 243 13.31 12.32 20.23
C GLU A 243 14.60 12.05 19.46
N ALA A 244 14.62 10.97 18.68
CA ALA A 244 15.74 10.61 17.81
C ALA A 244 15.93 11.62 16.66
N ILE A 245 14.86 12.28 16.19
CA ILE A 245 14.93 13.29 15.11
C ILE A 245 15.80 14.47 15.52
N GLU A 246 15.49 15.08 16.67
CA GLU A 246 16.20 16.28 17.14
C GLU A 246 17.67 15.98 17.42
N LYS A 247 17.95 14.85 18.06
CA LYS A 247 19.31 14.38 18.33
C LYS A 247 20.08 14.11 17.04
N ALA A 248 19.46 13.39 16.10
CA ALA A 248 20.08 13.07 14.83
C ALA A 248 20.33 14.31 13.97
N ALA A 249 19.36 15.23 13.89
CA ALA A 249 19.51 16.50 13.18
C ALA A 249 20.68 17.33 13.75
N SER A 250 20.83 17.38 15.06
CA SER A 250 21.94 18.10 15.71
C SER A 250 23.31 17.45 15.48
N LEU A 251 23.36 16.14 15.22
CA LEU A 251 24.60 15.40 14.96
C LEU A 251 25.04 15.43 13.51
N LEU A 252 24.06 15.59 12.61
CA LEU A 252 24.27 15.51 11.16
C LEU A 252 24.25 16.87 10.46
N SER A 253 24.04 17.95 11.22
CA SER A 253 24.21 19.35 10.79
C SER A 253 25.66 19.77 10.96
#